data_7ac5db7a4b72f66a035dfa399d0cca50
#
_entry.id   7ac5db7a4b72f66a035dfa399d0cca50
#
_cell.length_a   1.000
_cell.length_b   1.000
_cell.length_c   1.000
_cell.angle_alpha   90.00
_cell.angle_beta   90.00
_cell.angle_gamma   90.00
#
_symmetry.space_group_name_H-M   'P 1'
#
loop_
_entity.id
_entity.type
_entity.pdbx_description
1 polymer ?
#
loop_
_entity_poly.entity_id
_entity_poly.type
_entity_poly.pdbx_seq_one_letter_code
_entity_poly.pdbx_strand_id
1 'polypeptide(L)'
;MPSIEEPQQIHSVSVRSLVEFILQEGDITPGSFQKPGRAQAGTKGHKKVQRSRPESYQSEVEVSFRVTEEELPIEIRGRIDGVDATLEPVLIEEIKTTTLALDLVHEDHNPLHWAQAQCYAYIYAQQEDLSEVCIHLTYYHLDSQTEKTFERIFTLAELEVF
;
A
#
# COMPACT_ATOMS: atom_id res chain seq x y z
N MET A 1 -5.24 46.72 -7.06
CA MET A 1 -6.06 45.73 -6.34
C MET A 1 -5.35 44.41 -6.42
N PRO A 2 -4.87 43.87 -5.33
CA PRO A 2 -4.34 42.51 -5.37
C PRO A 2 -5.49 41.54 -5.65
N SER A 3 -5.33 40.73 -6.70
CA SER A 3 -6.23 39.64 -7.03
C SER A 3 -6.20 38.66 -5.84
N ILE A 4 -7.35 38.47 -5.20
CA ILE A 4 -7.52 37.40 -4.22
C ILE A 4 -7.54 36.11 -5.04
N GLU A 5 -6.41 35.41 -5.08
CA GLU A 5 -6.36 34.04 -5.61
C GLU A 5 -7.27 33.19 -4.68
N GLU A 6 -8.38 32.73 -5.23
CA GLU A 6 -9.21 31.73 -4.52
C GLU A 6 -8.33 30.51 -4.21
N PRO A 7 -8.42 29.95 -3.01
CA PRO A 7 -7.65 28.76 -2.69
C PRO A 7 -8.03 27.63 -3.64
N GLN A 8 -7.08 27.18 -4.46
CA GLN A 8 -7.27 26.06 -5.37
C GLN A 8 -7.70 24.84 -4.55
N GLN A 9 -8.86 24.29 -4.90
CA GLN A 9 -9.39 23.09 -4.25
C GLN A 9 -8.49 21.90 -4.59
N ILE A 10 -7.76 21.40 -3.60
CA ILE A 10 -6.91 20.20 -3.75
C ILE A 10 -7.80 18.97 -3.72
N HIS A 11 -7.79 18.18 -4.79
CA HIS A 11 -8.49 16.90 -4.84
C HIS A 11 -7.60 15.81 -4.22
N SER A 12 -8.13 15.08 -3.24
CA SER A 12 -7.40 13.99 -2.57
C SER A 12 -7.93 12.64 -3.04
N VAL A 13 -7.01 11.73 -3.37
CA VAL A 13 -7.31 10.34 -3.74
C VAL A 13 -6.45 9.39 -2.91
N SER A 14 -7.00 8.25 -2.49
CA SER A 14 -6.22 7.23 -1.81
C SER A 14 -5.41 6.39 -2.80
N VAL A 15 -4.23 5.92 -2.38
CA VAL A 15 -3.41 4.96 -3.16
C VAL A 15 -4.26 3.76 -3.59
N ARG A 16 -5.04 3.20 -2.68
CA ARG A 16 -5.92 2.06 -2.96
C ARG A 16 -6.91 2.37 -4.08
N SER A 17 -7.63 3.50 -3.97
CA SER A 17 -8.62 3.89 -4.99
C SER A 17 -7.96 4.16 -6.34
N LEU A 18 -6.77 4.76 -6.35
CA LEU A 18 -6.01 5.04 -7.56
C LEU A 18 -5.62 3.74 -8.27
N VAL A 19 -5.05 2.79 -7.53
CA VAL A 19 -4.61 1.48 -8.06
C VAL A 19 -5.82 0.67 -8.56
N GLU A 20 -6.90 0.62 -7.81
CA GLU A 20 -8.13 -0.04 -8.22
C GLU A 20 -8.69 0.57 -9.50
N PHE A 21 -8.66 1.89 -9.65
CA PHE A 21 -9.14 2.59 -10.85
C PHE A 21 -8.27 2.32 -12.09
N ILE A 22 -6.94 2.40 -11.95
CA ILE A 22 -6.01 2.25 -13.08
C ILE A 22 -5.93 0.81 -13.57
N LEU A 23 -5.96 -0.17 -12.65
CA LEU A 23 -5.80 -1.58 -12.96
C LEU A 23 -7.14 -2.32 -13.09
N GLN A 24 -8.25 -1.61 -13.10
CA GLN A 24 -9.56 -2.16 -13.36
C GLN A 24 -9.70 -2.48 -14.86
N GLU A 25 -9.05 -3.56 -15.29
CA GLU A 25 -9.25 -4.14 -16.62
C GLU A 25 -10.39 -5.15 -16.58
N GLY A 26 -11.45 -4.84 -17.32
CA GLY A 26 -12.53 -5.78 -17.61
C GLY A 26 -13.63 -5.84 -16.54
N ASP A 27 -14.81 -6.16 -17.06
CA ASP A 27 -16.11 -6.43 -16.45
C ASP A 27 -16.33 -5.96 -14.99
N ILE A 28 -17.35 -5.15 -14.82
CA ILE A 28 -17.88 -4.72 -13.52
C ILE A 28 -18.28 -6.00 -12.75
N THR A 29 -17.34 -6.58 -12.04
CA THR A 29 -17.69 -7.56 -11.03
C THR A 29 -18.37 -6.77 -9.90
N PRO A 30 -19.67 -7.00 -9.64
CA PRO A 30 -20.34 -6.34 -8.53
C PRO A 30 -19.49 -6.57 -7.29
N GLY A 31 -19.10 -5.48 -6.61
CA GLY A 31 -18.22 -5.54 -5.47
C GLY A 31 -18.57 -6.73 -4.60
N SER A 32 -17.57 -7.55 -4.31
CA SER A 32 -17.75 -8.71 -3.43
C SER A 32 -18.41 -8.20 -2.15
N PHE A 33 -19.64 -8.62 -1.91
CA PHE A 33 -20.34 -8.36 -0.66
C PHE A 33 -19.46 -8.89 0.47
N GLN A 34 -18.72 -8.00 1.10
CA GLN A 34 -17.92 -8.37 2.28
C GLN A 34 -18.91 -8.77 3.37
N LYS A 35 -18.84 -10.03 3.78
CA LYS A 35 -19.65 -10.52 4.90
C LYS A 35 -19.45 -9.61 6.11
N PRO A 36 -20.51 -9.23 6.84
CA PRO A 36 -20.38 -8.49 8.08
C PRO A 36 -19.34 -9.14 9.01
N GLY A 37 -18.41 -8.36 9.56
CA GLY A 37 -17.32 -8.84 10.40
C GLY A 37 -15.99 -9.15 9.70
N ARG A 38 -15.94 -9.27 8.35
CA ARG A 38 -14.68 -9.52 7.63
C ARG A 38 -13.71 -8.33 7.72
N ALA A 39 -14.22 -7.10 7.68
CA ALA A 39 -13.40 -5.90 7.85
C ALA A 39 -12.77 -5.84 9.25
N GLN A 40 -13.51 -6.21 10.31
CA GLN A 40 -12.97 -6.26 11.67
C GLN A 40 -11.93 -7.38 11.84
N ALA A 41 -12.18 -8.55 11.24
CA ALA A 41 -11.22 -9.65 11.24
C ALA A 41 -9.93 -9.27 10.50
N GLY A 42 -10.05 -8.57 9.37
CA GLY A 42 -8.92 -8.01 8.61
C GLY A 42 -8.09 -7.06 9.47
N THR A 43 -8.73 -6.08 10.11
CA THR A 43 -8.04 -5.13 11.01
C THR A 43 -7.33 -5.83 12.17
N LYS A 44 -7.94 -6.85 12.76
CA LYS A 44 -7.30 -7.64 13.82
C LYS A 44 -6.10 -8.44 13.31
N GLY A 45 -6.19 -8.99 12.10
CA GLY A 45 -5.09 -9.70 11.44
C GLY A 45 -3.90 -8.77 11.20
N HIS A 46 -4.10 -7.59 10.62
CA HIS A 46 -3.05 -6.58 10.45
C HIS A 46 -2.35 -6.26 11.77
N LYS A 47 -3.11 -5.96 12.82
CA LYS A 47 -2.54 -5.65 14.14
C LYS A 47 -1.75 -6.82 14.74
N LYS A 48 -2.14 -8.07 14.47
CA LYS A 48 -1.37 -9.24 14.92
C LYS A 48 -0.01 -9.32 14.24
N VAL A 49 0.01 -9.17 12.92
CA VAL A 49 1.26 -9.14 12.15
C VAL A 49 2.15 -8.00 12.63
N GLN A 50 1.64 -6.78 12.69
CA GLN A 50 2.38 -5.59 13.13
C GLN A 50 3.01 -5.78 14.53
N ARG A 51 2.26 -6.36 15.49
CA ARG A 51 2.75 -6.62 16.85
C ARG A 51 3.80 -7.72 16.94
N SER A 52 3.92 -8.57 15.95
CA SER A 52 4.95 -9.63 15.89
C SER A 52 6.28 -9.12 15.32
N ARG A 53 6.30 -7.91 14.77
CA ARG A 53 7.49 -7.31 14.18
C ARG A 53 8.44 -6.75 15.24
N PRO A 54 9.74 -6.52 14.90
CA PRO A 54 10.72 -5.93 15.80
C PRO A 54 10.29 -4.53 16.29
N GLU A 55 10.94 -4.06 17.38
CA GLU A 55 10.67 -2.72 17.95
C GLU A 55 10.99 -1.57 16.97
N SER A 56 11.94 -1.78 16.04
CA SER A 56 12.29 -0.84 14.97
C SER A 56 11.20 -0.64 13.92
N TYR A 57 10.24 -1.57 13.82
CA TYR A 57 9.16 -1.53 12.86
C TYR A 57 8.09 -0.51 13.26
N GLN A 58 7.80 0.41 12.35
CA GLN A 58 6.78 1.44 12.52
C GLN A 58 5.51 1.03 11.77
N SER A 59 4.41 0.89 12.50
CA SER A 59 3.10 0.56 11.94
C SER A 59 2.35 1.80 11.49
N GLU A 60 1.50 1.66 10.46
CA GLU A 60 0.55 2.68 10.05
C GLU A 60 1.21 4.01 9.65
N VAL A 61 2.24 3.95 8.80
CA VAL A 61 3.01 5.12 8.37
C VAL A 61 2.26 5.89 7.29
N GLU A 62 1.89 7.12 7.58
CA GLU A 62 1.20 8.00 6.63
C GLU A 62 2.16 8.51 5.55
N VAL A 63 1.68 8.49 4.31
CA VAL A 63 2.39 9.01 3.15
C VAL A 63 1.48 9.86 2.28
N SER A 64 2.04 10.86 1.63
CA SER A 64 1.33 11.68 0.66
C SER A 64 2.25 12.14 -0.48
N PHE A 65 1.68 12.27 -1.67
CA PHE A 65 2.37 12.75 -2.84
C PHE A 65 1.49 13.72 -3.62
N ARG A 66 2.02 14.88 -3.96
CA ARG A 66 1.29 15.89 -4.75
C ARG A 66 1.74 15.85 -6.20
N VAL A 67 0.77 15.72 -7.08
CA VAL A 67 0.94 15.91 -8.52
C VAL A 67 0.49 17.33 -8.85
N THR A 68 1.44 18.16 -9.33
CA THR A 68 1.21 19.58 -9.63
C THR A 68 1.13 19.84 -11.12
N GLU A 69 0.97 18.80 -11.93
CA GLU A 69 0.84 18.94 -13.38
C GLU A 69 -0.59 19.38 -13.73
N GLU A 70 -0.65 20.44 -14.56
CA GLU A 70 -1.87 21.09 -15.05
C GLU A 70 -2.73 21.79 -13.97
N GLU A 71 -3.92 22.27 -14.35
CA GLU A 71 -4.74 23.19 -13.56
C GLU A 71 -5.40 22.59 -12.30
N LEU A 72 -5.21 21.29 -12.04
CA LEU A 72 -5.85 20.59 -10.91
C LEU A 72 -4.81 19.89 -10.02
N PRO A 73 -4.44 20.47 -8.88
CA PRO A 73 -3.55 19.79 -7.93
C PRO A 73 -4.25 18.56 -7.32
N ILE A 74 -3.65 17.40 -7.53
CA ILE A 74 -4.11 16.15 -6.95
C ILE A 74 -3.13 15.74 -5.83
N GLU A 75 -3.67 15.38 -4.68
CA GLU A 75 -2.89 14.80 -3.59
C GLU A 75 -3.24 13.32 -3.44
N ILE A 76 -2.24 12.46 -3.64
CA ILE A 76 -2.35 11.03 -3.42
C ILE A 76 -1.95 10.76 -1.97
N ARG A 77 -2.82 10.11 -1.21
CA ARG A 77 -2.59 9.82 0.20
C ARG A 77 -2.71 8.32 0.47
N GLY A 78 -2.01 7.88 1.49
CA GLY A 78 -2.16 6.53 1.96
C GLY A 78 -1.49 6.29 3.30
N ARG A 79 -1.60 5.06 3.76
CA ARG A 79 -1.01 4.61 5.01
C ARG A 79 -0.42 3.23 4.77
N ILE A 80 0.90 3.16 4.91
CA ILE A 80 1.67 1.93 4.78
C ILE A 80 1.42 1.10 6.04
N ASP A 81 1.16 -0.19 5.89
CA ASP A 81 0.94 -1.08 7.04
C ASP A 81 2.15 -1.14 7.96
N GLY A 82 3.36 -1.10 7.40
CA GLY A 82 4.56 -0.99 8.20
C GLY A 82 5.84 -0.66 7.43
N VAL A 83 6.78 -0.06 8.14
CA VAL A 83 8.10 0.33 7.66
C VAL A 83 9.15 0.00 8.70
N ASP A 84 10.28 -0.59 8.30
CA ASP A 84 11.47 -0.67 9.11
C ASP A 84 12.63 0.07 8.43
N ALA A 85 12.84 1.31 8.86
CA ALA A 85 13.86 2.20 8.31
C ALA A 85 15.27 1.90 8.84
N THR A 86 15.43 0.93 9.73
CA THR A 86 16.74 0.49 10.23
C THR A 86 17.39 -0.54 9.33
N LEU A 87 16.65 -1.10 8.39
CA LEU A 87 17.13 -2.09 7.42
C LEU A 87 17.70 -1.40 6.16
N GLU A 88 18.62 -2.05 5.49
CA GLU A 88 19.19 -1.63 4.21
C GLU A 88 19.10 -2.79 3.21
N PRO A 89 18.24 -2.66 2.16
CA PRO A 89 17.31 -1.57 1.88
C PRO A 89 16.20 -1.42 2.94
N VAL A 90 15.66 -0.21 3.08
CA VAL A 90 14.51 0.05 3.95
C VAL A 90 13.36 -0.88 3.60
N LEU A 91 12.76 -1.50 4.62
CA LEU A 91 11.64 -2.42 4.45
C LEU A 91 10.31 -1.67 4.46
N ILE A 92 9.48 -1.96 3.47
CA ILE A 92 8.09 -1.53 3.37
C ILE A 92 7.21 -2.77 3.32
N GLU A 93 6.25 -2.89 4.23
CA GLU A 93 5.36 -4.03 4.32
C GLU A 93 3.91 -3.64 4.01
N GLU A 94 3.31 -4.41 3.11
CA GLU A 94 1.88 -4.41 2.82
C GLU A 94 1.28 -5.72 3.32
N ILE A 95 0.27 -5.65 4.18
CA ILE A 95 -0.36 -6.81 4.82
C ILE A 95 -1.73 -7.06 4.21
N LYS A 96 -1.99 -8.29 3.82
CA LYS A 96 -3.30 -8.74 3.34
C LYS A 96 -3.80 -9.89 4.20
N THR A 97 -5.07 -9.87 4.55
CA THR A 97 -5.70 -10.99 5.24
C THR A 97 -6.45 -11.88 4.27
N THR A 98 -6.39 -13.18 4.48
CA THR A 98 -7.03 -14.18 3.63
C THR A 98 -7.63 -15.34 4.42
N THR A 99 -8.60 -16.00 3.84
CA THR A 99 -9.12 -17.31 4.28
C THR A 99 -8.75 -18.41 3.29
N LEU A 100 -8.04 -18.06 2.20
CA LEU A 100 -7.48 -19.02 1.27
C LEU A 100 -6.24 -19.66 1.89
N ALA A 101 -6.12 -20.98 1.78
CA ALA A 101 -4.94 -21.70 2.28
C ALA A 101 -3.65 -21.12 1.69
N LEU A 102 -2.65 -20.87 2.52
CA LEU A 102 -1.44 -20.13 2.12
C LEU A 102 -0.57 -20.84 1.07
N ASP A 103 -0.68 -22.15 0.94
CA ASP A 103 -0.05 -22.93 -0.13
C ASP A 103 -0.65 -22.63 -1.52
N LEU A 104 -1.90 -22.16 -1.56
CA LEU A 104 -2.59 -21.72 -2.78
C LEU A 104 -2.36 -20.23 -3.09
N VAL A 105 -1.76 -19.49 -2.19
CA VAL A 105 -1.39 -18.09 -2.42
C VAL A 105 -0.02 -18.04 -3.08
N HIS A 106 0.01 -17.61 -4.34
CA HIS A 106 1.22 -17.42 -5.13
C HIS A 106 1.61 -15.94 -5.18
N GLU A 107 2.83 -15.65 -5.61
CA GLU A 107 3.35 -14.28 -5.66
C GLU A 107 2.52 -13.37 -6.57
N ASP A 108 2.00 -13.91 -7.66
CA ASP A 108 1.13 -13.24 -8.63
C ASP A 108 -0.37 -13.40 -8.33
N HIS A 109 -0.72 -13.84 -7.13
CA HIS A 109 -2.10 -14.12 -6.72
C HIS A 109 -3.06 -12.95 -6.97
N ASN A 110 -2.60 -11.73 -6.69
CA ASN A 110 -3.38 -10.53 -6.96
C ASN A 110 -2.45 -9.36 -7.33
N PRO A 111 -2.39 -8.98 -8.63
CA PRO A 111 -1.55 -7.87 -9.09
C PRO A 111 -1.82 -6.54 -8.39
N LEU A 112 -3.07 -6.28 -7.95
CA LEU A 112 -3.43 -5.06 -7.22
C LEU A 112 -2.70 -4.92 -5.89
N HIS A 113 -2.36 -6.02 -5.23
CA HIS A 113 -1.65 -6.01 -3.95
C HIS A 113 -0.20 -5.53 -4.14
N TRP A 114 0.49 -6.02 -5.18
CA TRP A 114 1.81 -5.54 -5.54
C TRP A 114 1.79 -4.09 -6.00
N ALA A 115 0.82 -3.72 -6.83
CA ALA A 115 0.65 -2.36 -7.30
C ALA A 115 0.46 -1.37 -6.15
N GLN A 116 -0.35 -1.71 -5.17
CA GLN A 116 -0.54 -0.90 -3.97
C GLN A 116 0.77 -0.76 -3.17
N ALA A 117 1.48 -1.86 -2.94
CA ALA A 117 2.76 -1.85 -2.24
C ALA A 117 3.83 -1.03 -2.98
N GLN A 118 3.90 -1.15 -4.32
CA GLN A 118 4.82 -0.38 -5.15
C GLN A 118 4.51 1.14 -5.13
N CYS A 119 3.24 1.53 -5.17
CA CYS A 119 2.85 2.93 -5.03
C CYS A 119 3.28 3.50 -3.67
N TYR A 120 3.05 2.77 -2.60
CA TYR A 120 3.51 3.18 -1.27
C TYR A 120 5.02 3.29 -1.19
N ALA A 121 5.73 2.31 -1.75
CA ALA A 121 7.19 2.27 -1.78
C ALA A 121 7.77 3.47 -2.57
N TYR A 122 7.16 3.81 -3.72
CA TYR A 122 7.55 4.98 -4.51
C TYR A 122 7.40 6.27 -3.70
N ILE A 123 6.23 6.50 -3.12
CA ILE A 123 5.96 7.72 -2.35
C ILE A 123 6.92 7.83 -1.17
N TYR A 124 7.12 6.75 -0.43
CA TYR A 124 8.03 6.73 0.72
C TYR A 124 9.48 6.96 0.31
N ALA A 125 9.94 6.29 -0.76
CA ALA A 125 11.29 6.44 -1.26
C ALA A 125 11.57 7.87 -1.75
N GLN A 126 10.59 8.53 -2.36
CA GLN A 126 10.68 9.94 -2.74
C GLN A 126 10.77 10.86 -1.51
N GLN A 127 9.98 10.61 -0.48
CA GLN A 127 9.97 11.42 0.74
C GLN A 127 11.26 11.30 1.53
N GLU A 128 11.86 10.11 1.57
CA GLU A 128 13.05 9.80 2.37
C GLU A 128 14.35 9.80 1.54
N ASP A 129 14.29 10.20 0.26
CA ASP A 129 15.44 10.25 -0.67
C ASP A 129 16.18 8.91 -0.78
N LEU A 130 15.42 7.82 -0.93
CA LEU A 130 15.95 6.46 -1.05
C LEU A 130 16.14 6.06 -2.51
N SER A 131 17.24 5.36 -2.81
CA SER A 131 17.52 4.83 -4.14
C SER A 131 16.90 3.45 -4.40
N GLU A 132 16.66 2.70 -3.33
CA GLU A 132 16.04 1.37 -3.37
C GLU A 132 15.27 1.07 -2.08
N VAL A 133 14.31 0.16 -2.18
CA VAL A 133 13.51 -0.33 -1.06
C VAL A 133 13.25 -1.83 -1.19
N CYS A 134 13.09 -2.50 -0.06
CA CYS A 134 12.61 -3.87 0.02
C CYS A 134 11.11 -3.87 0.31
N ILE A 135 10.31 -4.55 -0.50
CA ILE A 135 8.88 -4.69 -0.27
C ILE A 135 8.59 -6.10 0.25
N HIS A 136 7.91 -6.19 1.37
CA HIS A 136 7.25 -7.40 1.84
C HIS A 136 5.75 -7.32 1.55
N LEU A 137 5.24 -8.29 0.81
CA LEU A 137 3.81 -8.52 0.65
C LEU A 137 3.43 -9.73 1.50
N THR A 138 2.82 -9.47 2.65
CA THR A 138 2.51 -10.47 3.67
C THR A 138 1.04 -10.85 3.64
N TYR A 139 0.75 -12.13 3.45
CA TYR A 139 -0.59 -12.70 3.57
C TYR A 139 -0.75 -13.38 4.93
N TYR A 140 -1.70 -12.90 5.71
CA TYR A 140 -2.06 -13.46 7.01
C TYR A 140 -3.34 -14.27 6.89
N HIS A 141 -3.27 -15.56 7.22
CA HIS A 141 -4.43 -16.44 7.20
C HIS A 141 -5.22 -16.32 8.50
N LEU A 142 -6.50 -15.93 8.39
CA LEU A 142 -7.33 -15.56 9.53
C LEU A 142 -7.61 -16.74 10.48
N ASP A 143 -7.81 -17.95 9.95
CA ASP A 143 -8.19 -19.11 10.75
C ASP A 143 -6.98 -19.80 11.39
N SER A 144 -5.93 -20.09 10.62
CA SER A 144 -4.71 -20.75 11.14
C SER A 144 -3.78 -19.79 11.89
N GLN A 145 -3.95 -18.46 11.71
CA GLN A 145 -3.11 -17.42 12.31
C GLN A 145 -1.63 -17.55 11.90
N THR A 146 -1.39 -18.02 10.71
CA THR A 146 -0.07 -18.12 10.08
C THR A 146 0.09 -17.08 8.97
N GLU A 147 1.32 -16.79 8.58
CA GLU A 147 1.61 -15.83 7.52
C GLU A 147 2.53 -16.42 6.44
N LYS A 148 2.42 -15.85 5.24
CA LYS A 148 3.31 -16.10 4.10
C LYS A 148 3.70 -14.76 3.51
N THR A 149 5.00 -14.53 3.39
CA THR A 149 5.55 -13.28 2.88
C THR A 149 6.28 -13.51 1.56
N PHE A 150 6.03 -12.64 0.60
CA PHE A 150 6.81 -12.50 -0.63
C PHE A 150 7.67 -11.25 -0.52
N GLU A 151 8.93 -11.35 -0.95
CA GLU A 151 9.91 -10.27 -0.87
C GLU A 151 10.42 -9.90 -2.25
N ARG A 152 10.48 -8.60 -2.54
CA ARG A 152 11.13 -8.04 -3.71
C ARG A 152 11.85 -6.73 -3.37
N ILE A 153 13.03 -6.53 -3.98
CA ILE A 153 13.76 -5.27 -3.92
C ILE A 153 13.50 -4.52 -5.21
N PHE A 154 13.19 -3.22 -5.09
CA PHE A 154 12.98 -2.31 -6.20
C PHE A 154 13.89 -1.10 -6.07
N THR A 155 14.50 -0.71 -7.18
CA THR A 155 15.13 0.61 -7.30
C THR A 155 14.05 1.68 -7.48
N LEU A 156 14.38 2.93 -7.12
CA LEU A 156 13.48 4.05 -7.35
C LEU A 156 13.09 4.19 -8.83
N ALA A 157 14.04 3.95 -9.74
CA ALA A 157 13.79 4.01 -11.18
C ALA A 157 12.77 2.96 -11.65
N GLU A 158 12.80 1.74 -11.09
CA GLU A 158 11.80 0.70 -11.39
C GLU A 158 10.41 1.08 -10.86
N LEU A 159 10.34 1.69 -9.68
CA LEU A 159 9.08 2.17 -9.11
C LEU A 159 8.51 3.38 -9.87
N GLU A 160 9.37 4.22 -10.45
CA GLU A 160 8.95 5.39 -11.22
C GLU A 160 8.28 5.02 -12.55
N VAL A 161 8.70 3.91 -13.16
CA VAL A 161 8.15 3.42 -14.45
C VAL A 161 6.82 2.68 -14.26
N PHE A 162 6.56 2.18 -13.07
CA PHE A 162 5.31 1.49 -12.71
C PHE A 162 4.12 2.47 -12.64
#